data_fe80f01ad476c9a69dbe5c2786cd7036
#
_entry.id   fe80f01ad476c9a69dbe5c2786cd7036
#
_cell.length_a   1.000
_cell.length_b   1.000
_cell.length_c   1.000
_cell.angle_alpha   90.00
_cell.angle_beta   90.00
_cell.angle_gamma   90.00
#
_symmetry.space_group_name_H-M   'P 1'
#
loop_
_entity.id
_entity.type
_entity.pdbx_description
1 polymer ?
#
loop_
_entity_poly.entity_id
_entity_poly.type
_entity_poly.pdbx_seq_one_letter_code
_entity_poly.pdbx_strand_id
1 'polypeptide(L)'
;MSIQKLRYEAGNTEEWLKLRTSLEDRLGGSEVGTAANHNRYSSFVKMLAERVGLVEKEDISDKMAVKLGHWNEEFVANEFEARSGKKVHKENCIFLNDDFPHLKASIDRKIANEDSGLECKFMSDLTMRRFPRGDFPETYKDQCVTYLAVTGLKRWYLAICTNSAFYCFLMTRDPAEEARYFALREKFGFPAVGVDVTQDPDYAEWKSNYSYLHAVYLLEDSEMQGAEIVAAHFIDCVNQVNAYMKDKTFKTEAERKAFLTNCVYQVLDPSDIDGSADDSASPTADTLKEMFAQAVKDSVLEVSPDAPDCKELTDMLAERKEKSAQIKELEARVDEINNRLRLRIQDTETMLLPGWKVTLKEQDGKRSCSVDTVENYFTSKGIALPEGMIKQGNPYRVLRVAAAKEKKPSKSKAA
;
A
#
# COMPACT_ATOMS: atom_id res chain seq x y z
N MET A 1 29.81 -7.31 -10.21
CA MET A 1 28.52 -7.86 -9.74
C MET A 1 28.76 -9.18 -9.05
N SER A 2 28.57 -9.26 -7.75
CA SER A 2 28.56 -10.53 -7.00
C SER A 2 27.13 -10.76 -6.50
N ILE A 3 26.44 -11.71 -7.10
CA ILE A 3 25.11 -12.13 -6.66
C ILE A 3 25.27 -13.37 -5.79
N GLN A 4 24.85 -13.27 -4.54
CA GLN A 4 24.90 -14.36 -3.57
C GLN A 4 23.52 -15.01 -3.47
N LYS A 5 23.51 -16.33 -3.19
CA LYS A 5 22.30 -17.11 -2.93
C LYS A 5 22.43 -17.79 -1.57
N LEU A 6 21.68 -17.30 -0.60
CA LEU A 6 21.55 -17.97 0.70
C LEU A 6 20.46 -19.04 0.59
N ARG A 7 20.89 -20.29 0.50
CA ARG A 7 19.99 -21.44 0.29
C ARG A 7 19.39 -21.91 1.60
N TYR A 8 18.18 -22.43 1.53
CA TYR A 8 17.49 -23.14 2.61
C TYR A 8 16.81 -24.41 2.05
N GLU A 9 16.48 -25.35 2.93
CA GLU A 9 15.85 -26.61 2.55
C GLU A 9 14.43 -26.37 2.02
N ALA A 10 14.08 -27.05 0.93
CA ALA A 10 12.76 -26.94 0.31
C ALA A 10 11.64 -27.31 1.30
N GLY A 11 10.68 -26.40 1.49
CA GLY A 11 9.59 -26.58 2.45
C GLY A 11 9.93 -26.23 3.90
N ASN A 12 11.19 -25.89 4.21
CA ASN A 12 11.60 -25.47 5.55
C ASN A 12 11.33 -23.98 5.78
N THR A 13 10.08 -23.67 6.16
CA THR A 13 9.64 -22.30 6.43
C THR A 13 10.39 -21.67 7.62
N GLU A 14 10.77 -22.46 8.61
CA GLU A 14 11.48 -21.97 9.79
C GLU A 14 12.90 -21.50 9.43
N GLU A 15 13.63 -22.28 8.65
CA GLU A 15 14.97 -21.91 8.16
C GLU A 15 14.91 -20.66 7.28
N TRP A 16 13.94 -20.60 6.35
CA TRP A 16 13.70 -19.42 5.54
C TRP A 16 13.42 -18.18 6.37
N LEU A 17 12.54 -18.28 7.38
CA LEU A 17 12.21 -17.18 8.27
C LEU A 17 13.43 -16.71 9.07
N LYS A 18 14.23 -17.65 9.59
CA LYS A 18 15.47 -17.37 10.31
C LYS A 18 16.47 -16.62 9.44
N LEU A 19 16.70 -17.09 8.21
CA LEU A 19 17.55 -16.38 7.24
C LEU A 19 17.03 -14.99 6.91
N ARG A 20 15.72 -14.86 6.65
CA ARG A 20 15.11 -13.58 6.35
C ARG A 20 15.25 -12.58 7.50
N THR A 21 15.07 -13.03 8.73
CA THR A 21 15.21 -12.22 9.95
C THR A 21 16.67 -11.83 10.21
N SER A 22 17.64 -12.66 9.85
CA SER A 22 19.07 -12.30 10.01
C SER A 22 19.56 -11.20 9.06
N LEU A 23 18.73 -10.78 8.09
CA LEU A 23 19.02 -9.73 7.11
C LEU A 23 18.16 -8.49 7.37
N GLU A 24 18.15 -7.99 8.61
CA GLU A 24 17.36 -6.82 9.02
C GLU A 24 17.85 -5.50 8.42
N ASP A 25 19.10 -5.48 7.96
CA ASP A 25 19.74 -4.38 7.22
C ASP A 25 19.31 -4.30 5.74
N ARG A 26 18.31 -5.10 5.33
CA ARG A 26 17.85 -5.17 3.94
C ARG A 26 16.32 -5.23 3.86
N LEU A 27 15.76 -4.57 2.87
CA LEU A 27 14.33 -4.69 2.53
C LEU A 27 14.08 -5.74 1.46
N GLY A 28 13.01 -6.51 1.63
CA GLY A 28 12.48 -7.39 0.60
C GLY A 28 11.58 -6.63 -0.38
N GLY A 29 11.31 -7.22 -1.55
CA GLY A 29 10.55 -6.55 -2.60
C GLY A 29 9.18 -6.02 -2.16
N SER A 30 8.44 -6.76 -1.31
CA SER A 30 7.16 -6.29 -0.77
C SER A 30 7.31 -5.15 0.26
N GLU A 31 8.48 -4.99 0.88
CA GLU A 31 8.76 -3.94 1.85
C GLU A 31 9.17 -2.64 1.16
N VAL A 32 9.83 -2.70 0.00
CA VAL A 32 10.23 -1.52 -0.78
C VAL A 32 9.01 -0.68 -1.17
N GLY A 33 7.95 -1.28 -1.70
CA GLY A 33 6.72 -0.56 -2.04
C GLY A 33 6.02 0.04 -0.81
N THR A 34 6.22 -0.52 0.38
CA THR A 34 5.74 0.07 1.64
C THR A 34 6.61 1.26 2.04
N ALA A 35 7.93 1.14 1.93
CA ALA A 35 8.86 2.23 2.21
C ALA A 35 8.70 3.40 1.22
N ALA A 36 8.27 3.13 -0.01
CA ALA A 36 7.92 4.13 -1.02
C ALA A 36 6.51 4.74 -0.83
N ASN A 37 5.77 4.34 0.20
CA ASN A 37 4.37 4.73 0.45
C ASN A 37 3.37 4.33 -0.67
N HIS A 38 3.68 3.34 -1.49
CA HIS A 38 2.78 2.81 -2.52
C HIS A 38 1.82 1.74 -1.98
N ASN A 39 1.98 1.31 -0.72
CA ASN A 39 1.18 0.26 -0.10
C ASN A 39 -0.03 0.86 0.64
N ARG A 40 -1.24 0.59 0.16
CA ARG A 40 -2.49 1.04 0.79
C ARG A 40 -2.76 0.51 2.21
N TYR A 41 -2.09 -0.56 2.63
CA TYR A 41 -2.30 -1.20 3.94
C TYR A 41 -1.22 -0.89 4.95
N SER A 42 -0.12 -0.29 4.52
CA SER A 42 1.00 0.09 5.36
C SER A 42 1.74 1.27 4.75
N SER A 43 2.54 1.97 5.53
CA SER A 43 3.30 3.15 5.10
C SER A 43 4.72 3.10 5.64
N PHE A 44 5.58 4.00 5.18
CA PHE A 44 6.92 4.19 5.72
C PHE A 44 6.89 4.34 7.25
N VAL A 45 6.07 5.27 7.75
CA VAL A 45 5.96 5.56 9.19
C VAL A 45 5.50 4.33 9.99
N LYS A 46 4.47 3.63 9.48
CA LYS A 46 3.98 2.42 10.13
C LYS A 46 5.06 1.34 10.17
N MET A 47 5.70 1.08 9.04
CA MET A 47 6.74 0.07 8.95
C MET A 47 7.95 0.40 9.83
N LEU A 48 8.35 1.69 9.91
CA LEU A 48 9.42 2.14 10.81
C LEU A 48 9.03 1.93 12.27
N ALA A 49 7.83 2.36 12.67
CA ALA A 49 7.34 2.20 14.04
C ALA A 49 7.26 0.72 14.48
N GLU A 50 6.82 -0.17 13.58
CA GLU A 50 6.82 -1.63 13.81
C GLU A 50 8.26 -2.18 13.90
N ARG A 51 9.16 -1.77 13.00
CA ARG A 51 10.55 -2.27 12.94
C ARG A 51 11.37 -1.92 14.18
N VAL A 52 11.15 -0.75 14.76
CA VAL A 52 11.84 -0.32 15.98
C VAL A 52 11.10 -0.70 17.28
N GLY A 53 9.98 -1.41 17.18
CA GLY A 53 9.21 -1.89 18.34
C GLY A 53 8.47 -0.79 19.10
N LEU A 54 8.07 0.28 18.41
CA LEU A 54 7.22 1.33 18.97
C LEU A 54 5.74 0.93 18.89
N VAL A 55 5.35 0.29 17.79
CA VAL A 55 4.02 -0.26 17.55
C VAL A 55 4.16 -1.76 17.36
N GLU A 56 3.20 -2.53 17.87
CA GLU A 56 3.19 -3.98 17.70
C GLU A 56 2.79 -4.32 16.25
N LYS A 57 3.55 -5.21 15.63
CA LYS A 57 3.23 -5.68 14.29
C LYS A 57 2.01 -6.59 14.35
N GLU A 58 0.95 -6.22 13.63
CA GLU A 58 -0.25 -7.05 13.50
C GLU A 58 0.08 -8.40 12.84
N ASP A 59 -0.30 -9.50 13.48
CA ASP A 59 -0.29 -10.81 12.82
C ASP A 59 -1.48 -10.92 11.87
N ILE A 60 -1.18 -10.86 10.58
CA ILE A 60 -2.18 -10.96 9.50
C ILE A 60 -2.30 -12.37 8.92
N SER A 61 -1.58 -13.36 9.43
CA SER A 61 -1.52 -14.72 8.90
C SER A 61 -2.89 -15.41 8.84
N ASP A 62 -3.77 -15.06 9.77
CA ASP A 62 -5.14 -15.58 9.82
C ASP A 62 -6.13 -14.87 8.89
N LYS A 63 -5.76 -13.72 8.32
CA LYS A 63 -6.65 -13.03 7.37
C LYS A 63 -6.88 -13.88 6.14
N MET A 64 -8.15 -14.03 5.75
CA MET A 64 -8.55 -14.87 4.59
C MET A 64 -7.83 -14.46 3.30
N ALA A 65 -7.60 -13.16 3.08
CA ALA A 65 -6.90 -12.67 1.91
C ALA A 65 -5.45 -13.17 1.83
N VAL A 66 -4.75 -13.24 2.98
CA VAL A 66 -3.37 -13.76 3.07
C VAL A 66 -3.36 -15.26 2.81
N LYS A 67 -4.28 -16.01 3.45
CA LYS A 67 -4.42 -17.46 3.22
C LYS A 67 -4.72 -17.77 1.76
N LEU A 68 -5.64 -17.04 1.14
CA LEU A 68 -5.97 -17.21 -0.28
C LEU A 68 -4.77 -16.88 -1.19
N GLY A 69 -3.98 -15.86 -0.85
CA GLY A 69 -2.74 -15.56 -1.56
C GLY A 69 -1.79 -16.74 -1.59
N HIS A 70 -1.48 -17.31 -0.43
CA HIS A 70 -0.60 -18.49 -0.32
C HIS A 70 -1.15 -19.73 -1.03
N TRP A 71 -2.44 -20.03 -0.87
CA TRP A 71 -3.06 -21.21 -1.50
C TRP A 71 -3.10 -21.10 -3.02
N ASN A 72 -3.28 -19.90 -3.55
CA ASN A 72 -3.40 -19.69 -4.98
C ASN A 72 -2.05 -19.44 -5.68
N GLU A 73 -0.94 -19.28 -4.98
CA GLU A 73 0.38 -19.06 -5.59
C GLU A 73 0.74 -20.15 -6.61
N GLU A 74 0.56 -21.43 -6.23
CA GLU A 74 0.80 -22.57 -7.13
C GLU A 74 -0.17 -22.59 -8.30
N PHE A 75 -1.45 -22.27 -8.06
CA PHE A 75 -2.46 -22.17 -9.12
C PHE A 75 -2.08 -21.08 -10.14
N VAL A 76 -1.66 -19.92 -9.68
CA VAL A 76 -1.24 -18.81 -10.56
C VAL A 76 -0.02 -19.21 -11.39
N ALA A 77 0.95 -19.90 -10.79
CA ALA A 77 2.12 -20.42 -11.51
C ALA A 77 1.74 -21.44 -12.59
N ASN A 78 0.81 -22.35 -12.29
CA ASN A 78 0.30 -23.34 -13.25
C ASN A 78 -0.49 -22.69 -14.41
N GLU A 79 -1.31 -21.66 -14.12
CA GLU A 79 -2.01 -20.89 -15.15
C GLU A 79 -1.03 -20.13 -16.05
N PHE A 80 0.05 -19.59 -15.48
CA PHE A 80 1.11 -18.98 -16.27
C PHE A 80 1.78 -20.01 -17.20
N GLU A 81 2.15 -21.18 -16.70
CA GLU A 81 2.72 -22.26 -17.53
C GLU A 81 1.79 -22.68 -18.67
N ALA A 82 0.50 -22.86 -18.35
CA ALA A 82 -0.49 -23.30 -19.34
C ALA A 82 -0.68 -22.30 -20.48
N ARG A 83 -0.60 -21.00 -20.19
CA ARG A 83 -0.82 -19.93 -21.18
C ARG A 83 0.43 -19.56 -21.95
N SER A 84 1.57 -19.51 -21.27
CA SER A 84 2.84 -19.11 -21.84
C SER A 84 3.61 -20.24 -22.51
N GLY A 85 3.32 -21.50 -22.15
CA GLY A 85 4.12 -22.66 -22.51
C GLY A 85 5.48 -22.75 -21.83
N LYS A 86 5.82 -21.80 -20.95
CA LYS A 86 7.08 -21.72 -20.21
C LYS A 86 7.00 -22.57 -18.95
N LYS A 87 8.10 -23.21 -18.57
CA LYS A 87 8.19 -23.96 -17.31
C LYS A 87 8.80 -23.13 -16.21
N VAL A 88 8.25 -23.22 -15.01
CA VAL A 88 8.73 -22.50 -13.84
C VAL A 88 9.15 -23.44 -12.71
N HIS A 89 10.04 -22.99 -11.83
CA HIS A 89 10.46 -23.73 -10.65
C HIS A 89 10.74 -22.79 -9.47
N LYS A 90 10.56 -23.30 -8.25
CA LYS A 90 10.91 -22.57 -7.01
C LYS A 90 12.42 -22.47 -6.85
N GLU A 91 12.88 -21.31 -6.44
CA GLU A 91 14.25 -21.12 -5.97
C GLU A 91 14.23 -21.01 -4.44
N ASN A 92 14.72 -22.05 -3.75
CA ASN A 92 14.77 -22.08 -2.29
C ASN A 92 16.01 -21.33 -1.80
N CYS A 93 16.05 -20.04 -2.03
CA CYS A 93 17.12 -19.15 -1.59
C CYS A 93 16.66 -17.71 -1.45
N ILE A 94 17.40 -16.93 -0.66
CA ILE A 94 17.35 -15.49 -0.64
C ILE A 94 18.50 -14.97 -1.49
N PHE A 95 18.22 -14.13 -2.46
CA PHE A 95 19.21 -13.47 -3.29
C PHE A 95 19.68 -12.19 -2.63
N LEU A 96 20.99 -11.93 -2.73
CA LEU A 96 21.65 -10.69 -2.34
C LEU A 96 22.51 -10.21 -3.51
N ASN A 97 22.66 -8.90 -3.66
CA ASN A 97 23.51 -8.29 -4.66
C ASN A 97 24.34 -7.17 -4.03
N ASP A 98 25.65 -7.21 -4.24
CA ASP A 98 26.57 -6.22 -3.67
C ASP A 98 26.37 -4.82 -4.26
N ASP A 99 25.81 -4.71 -5.49
CA ASP A 99 25.48 -3.43 -6.11
C ASP A 99 24.20 -2.80 -5.52
N PHE A 100 23.41 -3.56 -4.76
CA PHE A 100 22.17 -3.16 -4.09
C PHE A 100 22.18 -3.67 -2.63
N PRO A 101 23.05 -3.10 -1.78
CA PRO A 101 23.36 -3.66 -0.45
C PRO A 101 22.19 -3.59 0.54
N HIS A 102 21.20 -2.74 0.32
CA HIS A 102 20.03 -2.63 1.20
C HIS A 102 18.81 -3.41 0.71
N LEU A 103 18.94 -4.15 -0.39
CA LEU A 103 17.89 -4.98 -0.95
C LEU A 103 18.16 -6.49 -0.76
N LYS A 104 17.09 -7.27 -0.65
CA LYS A 104 17.08 -8.74 -0.68
C LYS A 104 15.88 -9.23 -1.49
N ALA A 105 15.99 -10.42 -2.09
CA ALA A 105 14.90 -11.00 -2.86
C ALA A 105 14.66 -12.47 -2.48
N SER A 106 13.41 -12.79 -2.13
CA SER A 106 12.87 -14.15 -2.06
C SER A 106 11.79 -14.24 -3.13
N ILE A 107 12.09 -14.96 -4.20
CA ILE A 107 11.27 -14.97 -5.42
C ILE A 107 10.33 -16.16 -5.45
N ASP A 108 9.13 -16.00 -6.03
CA ASP A 108 8.16 -17.09 -6.12
C ASP A 108 8.65 -18.17 -7.08
N ARG A 109 9.00 -17.79 -8.31
CA ARG A 109 9.46 -18.74 -9.34
C ARG A 109 10.55 -18.13 -10.21
N LYS A 110 11.39 -19.02 -10.74
CA LYS A 110 12.27 -18.73 -11.87
C LYS A 110 11.79 -19.48 -13.11
N ILE A 111 11.94 -18.86 -14.29
CA ILE A 111 11.57 -19.51 -15.56
C ILE A 111 12.74 -20.36 -16.03
N ALA A 112 12.45 -21.60 -16.41
CA ALA A 112 13.45 -22.55 -16.88
C ALA A 112 14.03 -22.10 -18.23
N ASN A 113 15.35 -22.15 -18.34
CA ASN A 113 16.10 -21.81 -19.57
C ASN A 113 15.95 -20.34 -20.02
N GLU A 114 15.50 -19.45 -19.14
CA GLU A 114 15.40 -18.02 -19.44
C GLU A 114 15.99 -17.17 -18.30
N ASP A 115 16.48 -15.97 -18.65
CA ASP A 115 16.90 -14.95 -17.69
C ASP A 115 15.67 -14.17 -17.18
N SER A 116 14.72 -14.91 -16.60
CA SER A 116 13.42 -14.37 -16.22
C SER A 116 12.94 -14.95 -14.90
N GLY A 117 12.21 -14.12 -14.13
CA GLY A 117 11.48 -14.53 -12.94
C GLY A 117 9.99 -14.35 -13.11
N LEU A 118 9.22 -14.90 -12.17
CA LEU A 118 7.76 -14.80 -12.10
C LEU A 118 7.34 -14.49 -10.67
N GLU A 119 6.53 -13.47 -10.53
CA GLU A 119 5.77 -13.14 -9.32
C GLU A 119 4.30 -13.54 -9.50
N CYS A 120 3.76 -14.23 -8.52
CA CYS A 120 2.41 -14.77 -8.52
C CYS A 120 1.52 -14.00 -7.55
N LYS A 121 0.41 -13.43 -8.04
CA LYS A 121 -0.55 -12.70 -7.21
C LYS A 121 -1.97 -13.24 -7.40
N PHE A 122 -2.70 -13.26 -6.29
CA PHE A 122 -4.13 -13.52 -6.30
C PHE A 122 -4.87 -12.36 -5.65
N MET A 123 -5.88 -11.83 -6.31
CA MET A 123 -6.72 -10.75 -5.78
C MET A 123 -8.18 -10.90 -6.19
N SER A 124 -9.08 -10.19 -5.51
CA SER A 124 -10.49 -10.18 -5.89
C SER A 124 -10.72 -9.37 -7.18
N ASP A 125 -11.75 -9.76 -7.95
CA ASP A 125 -12.20 -8.96 -9.11
C ASP A 125 -12.52 -7.51 -8.73
N LEU A 126 -13.07 -7.30 -7.52
CA LEU A 126 -13.38 -5.96 -7.03
C LEU A 126 -12.12 -5.11 -6.84
N THR A 127 -11.05 -5.71 -6.35
CA THR A 127 -9.75 -5.04 -6.20
C THR A 127 -9.18 -4.72 -7.58
N MET A 128 -9.18 -5.69 -8.50
CA MET A 128 -8.63 -5.49 -9.84
C MET A 128 -9.37 -4.42 -10.64
N ARG A 129 -10.69 -4.26 -10.44
CA ARG A 129 -11.50 -3.21 -11.11
C ARG A 129 -11.13 -1.77 -10.73
N ARG A 130 -10.36 -1.57 -9.67
CA ARG A 130 -9.88 -0.23 -9.26
C ARG A 130 -8.76 0.27 -10.17
N PHE A 131 -8.10 -0.64 -10.88
CA PHE A 131 -7.03 -0.31 -11.80
C PHE A 131 -7.58 -0.21 -13.24
N PRO A 132 -7.16 0.79 -14.03
CA PRO A 132 -7.46 0.85 -15.45
C PRO A 132 -7.07 -0.44 -16.17
N ARG A 133 -7.68 -0.69 -17.34
CA ARG A 133 -7.30 -1.86 -18.13
C ARG A 133 -5.82 -1.81 -18.50
N GLY A 134 -5.09 -2.84 -18.10
CA GLY A 134 -3.65 -2.95 -18.35
C GLY A 134 -2.78 -2.34 -17.25
N ASP A 135 -3.34 -2.13 -16.06
CA ASP A 135 -2.62 -1.63 -14.90
C ASP A 135 -2.79 -2.54 -13.68
N PHE A 136 -2.00 -2.31 -12.63
CA PHE A 136 -1.96 -3.09 -11.39
C PHE A 136 -1.41 -2.24 -10.23
N PRO A 137 -1.48 -2.69 -8.95
CA PRO A 137 -0.93 -1.95 -7.82
C PRO A 137 0.56 -1.63 -7.98
N GLU A 138 0.94 -0.37 -7.77
CA GLU A 138 2.33 0.10 -7.93
C GLU A 138 3.31 -0.66 -7.03
N THR A 139 2.89 -1.03 -5.82
CA THR A 139 3.68 -1.89 -4.92
C THR A 139 4.10 -3.24 -5.55
N TYR A 140 3.37 -3.75 -6.55
CA TYR A 140 3.79 -4.96 -7.27
C TYR A 140 4.87 -4.66 -8.30
N LYS A 141 4.86 -3.46 -8.88
CA LYS A 141 5.96 -2.97 -9.74
C LYS A 141 7.23 -2.84 -8.91
N ASP A 142 7.16 -2.19 -7.75
CA ASP A 142 8.30 -2.03 -6.83
C ASP A 142 8.91 -3.38 -6.44
N GLN A 143 8.05 -4.37 -6.19
CA GLN A 143 8.49 -5.73 -5.89
C GLN A 143 9.25 -6.36 -7.06
N CYS A 144 8.74 -6.24 -8.28
CA CYS A 144 9.39 -6.77 -9.48
C CYS A 144 10.69 -6.03 -9.80
N VAL A 145 10.72 -4.70 -9.66
CA VAL A 145 11.93 -3.87 -9.79
C VAL A 145 13.01 -4.31 -8.81
N THR A 146 12.64 -4.52 -7.54
CA THR A 146 13.55 -5.03 -6.50
C THR A 146 14.14 -6.39 -6.89
N TYR A 147 13.30 -7.28 -7.43
CA TYR A 147 13.77 -8.60 -7.83
C TYR A 147 14.73 -8.53 -9.02
N LEU A 148 14.47 -7.68 -10.01
CA LEU A 148 15.39 -7.46 -11.12
C LEU A 148 16.73 -6.89 -10.64
N ALA A 149 16.71 -5.91 -9.72
CA ALA A 149 17.91 -5.33 -9.13
C ALA A 149 18.76 -6.38 -8.42
N VAL A 150 18.14 -7.20 -7.57
CA VAL A 150 18.85 -8.15 -6.72
C VAL A 150 19.28 -9.41 -7.47
N THR A 151 18.46 -9.91 -8.39
CA THR A 151 18.74 -11.15 -9.12
C THR A 151 19.60 -10.96 -10.37
N GLY A 152 19.67 -9.72 -10.89
CA GLY A 152 20.37 -9.42 -12.15
C GLY A 152 19.68 -10.01 -13.39
N LEU A 153 18.48 -10.58 -13.25
CA LEU A 153 17.70 -11.10 -14.37
C LEU A 153 17.27 -9.97 -15.32
N LYS A 154 16.96 -10.30 -16.57
CA LYS A 154 16.60 -9.32 -17.59
C LYS A 154 15.13 -9.02 -17.65
N ARG A 155 14.29 -9.96 -17.19
CA ARG A 155 12.84 -9.92 -17.33
C ARG A 155 12.18 -10.38 -16.03
N TRP A 156 11.01 -9.81 -15.77
CA TRP A 156 10.15 -10.25 -14.68
C TRP A 156 8.70 -10.29 -15.14
N TYR A 157 8.07 -11.45 -14.98
CA TYR A 157 6.64 -11.60 -15.21
C TYR A 157 5.88 -11.40 -13.91
N LEU A 158 4.81 -10.63 -13.98
CA LEU A 158 3.81 -10.50 -12.92
C LEU A 158 2.52 -11.18 -13.40
N ALA A 159 2.20 -12.32 -12.83
CA ALA A 159 0.96 -13.03 -13.11
C ALA A 159 -0.05 -12.78 -11.97
N ILE A 160 -1.23 -12.32 -12.33
CA ILE A 160 -2.31 -12.02 -11.41
C ILE A 160 -3.53 -12.85 -11.79
N CYS A 161 -3.97 -13.74 -10.90
CA CYS A 161 -5.28 -14.37 -10.99
C CYS A 161 -6.29 -13.61 -10.15
N THR A 162 -7.50 -13.48 -10.68
CA THR A 162 -8.67 -13.07 -9.93
C THR A 162 -9.68 -14.23 -9.86
N ASN A 163 -10.84 -13.97 -9.27
CA ASN A 163 -11.92 -14.98 -9.23
C ASN A 163 -12.42 -15.39 -10.64
N SER A 164 -12.22 -14.53 -11.65
CA SER A 164 -12.79 -14.72 -12.99
C SER A 164 -11.82 -14.55 -14.15
N ALA A 165 -10.58 -14.07 -13.90
CA ALA A 165 -9.65 -13.72 -14.97
C ALA A 165 -8.19 -13.97 -14.58
N PHE A 166 -7.36 -14.08 -15.62
CA PHE A 166 -5.91 -14.12 -15.53
C PHE A 166 -5.33 -12.91 -16.24
N TYR A 167 -4.37 -12.26 -15.62
CA TYR A 167 -3.61 -11.13 -16.16
C TYR A 167 -2.12 -11.46 -16.07
N CYS A 168 -1.37 -11.09 -17.11
CA CYS A 168 0.07 -11.26 -17.12
C CYS A 168 0.74 -9.99 -17.68
N PHE A 169 1.73 -9.51 -16.97
CA PHE A 169 2.51 -8.32 -17.32
C PHE A 169 3.97 -8.71 -17.42
N LEU A 170 4.68 -8.15 -18.36
CA LEU A 170 6.13 -8.33 -18.50
C LEU A 170 6.83 -7.01 -18.19
N MET A 171 7.78 -7.05 -17.29
CA MET A 171 8.74 -6.00 -17.03
C MET A 171 10.08 -6.40 -17.65
N THR A 172 10.62 -5.58 -18.54
CA THR A 172 11.86 -5.87 -19.26
C THR A 172 12.81 -4.70 -19.20
N ARG A 173 14.10 -4.98 -19.23
CA ARG A 173 15.18 -4.00 -19.38
C ARG A 173 15.64 -3.84 -20.85
N ASP A 174 14.97 -4.50 -21.78
CA ASP A 174 15.31 -4.48 -23.19
C ASP A 174 14.29 -3.64 -23.97
N PRO A 175 14.66 -2.41 -24.42
CA PRO A 175 13.78 -1.57 -25.22
C PRO A 175 13.41 -2.19 -26.57
N ALA A 176 14.24 -3.09 -27.12
CA ALA A 176 13.89 -3.78 -28.36
C ALA A 176 12.75 -4.79 -28.15
N GLU A 177 12.67 -5.42 -26.99
CA GLU A 177 11.58 -6.33 -26.63
C GLU A 177 10.26 -5.58 -26.46
N GLU A 178 10.28 -4.44 -25.78
CA GLU A 178 9.10 -3.58 -25.63
C GLU A 178 8.58 -3.12 -27.00
N ALA A 179 9.48 -2.57 -27.84
CA ALA A 179 9.13 -2.12 -29.20
C ALA A 179 8.55 -3.27 -30.04
N ARG A 180 9.14 -4.47 -29.94
CA ARG A 180 8.66 -5.67 -30.64
C ARG A 180 7.28 -6.09 -30.19
N TYR A 181 7.02 -6.06 -28.87
CA TYR A 181 5.69 -6.34 -28.34
C TYR A 181 4.64 -5.40 -28.91
N PHE A 182 4.88 -4.09 -28.91
CA PHE A 182 3.91 -3.12 -29.41
C PHE A 182 3.65 -3.29 -30.90
N ALA A 183 4.70 -3.52 -31.72
CA ALA A 183 4.55 -3.78 -33.13
C ALA A 183 3.70 -5.04 -33.42
N LEU A 184 3.95 -6.12 -32.69
CA LEU A 184 3.19 -7.36 -32.86
C LEU A 184 1.75 -7.24 -32.29
N ARG A 185 1.57 -6.50 -31.21
CA ARG A 185 0.24 -6.22 -30.66
C ARG A 185 -0.63 -5.39 -31.59
N GLU A 186 -0.07 -4.40 -32.25
CA GLU A 186 -0.78 -3.62 -33.29
C GLU A 186 -1.22 -4.53 -34.44
N LYS A 187 -0.35 -5.43 -34.87
CA LYS A 187 -0.59 -6.35 -35.99
C LYS A 187 -1.59 -7.47 -35.66
N PHE A 188 -1.51 -8.06 -34.48
CA PHE A 188 -2.22 -9.30 -34.11
C PHE A 188 -3.14 -9.19 -32.89
N GLY A 189 -3.03 -8.15 -32.10
CA GLY A 189 -3.80 -8.03 -30.85
C GLY A 189 -5.30 -7.87 -31.08
N PHE A 190 -5.69 -7.28 -32.21
CA PHE A 190 -7.09 -7.04 -32.59
C PHE A 190 -7.29 -7.29 -34.09
N PRO A 191 -7.12 -8.51 -34.57
CA PRO A 191 -7.27 -8.82 -36.00
C PRO A 191 -8.69 -8.52 -36.48
N ALA A 192 -8.83 -8.00 -37.69
CA ALA A 192 -10.12 -7.78 -38.31
C ALA A 192 -10.88 -9.10 -38.47
N VAL A 193 -12.20 -9.05 -38.30
CA VAL A 193 -13.04 -10.25 -38.44
C VAL A 193 -12.91 -10.87 -39.81
N GLY A 194 -12.60 -12.16 -39.87
CA GLY A 194 -12.45 -12.94 -41.10
C GLY A 194 -11.04 -12.87 -41.74
N VAL A 195 -10.09 -12.20 -41.10
CA VAL A 195 -8.68 -12.20 -41.56
C VAL A 195 -7.96 -13.38 -40.89
N ASP A 196 -7.41 -14.27 -41.69
CA ASP A 196 -6.52 -15.34 -41.23
C ASP A 196 -5.11 -14.80 -41.08
N VAL A 197 -4.72 -14.54 -39.83
CA VAL A 197 -3.39 -14.05 -39.44
C VAL A 197 -2.36 -15.17 -39.23
N THR A 198 -2.79 -16.43 -39.26
CA THR A 198 -1.93 -17.58 -38.91
C THR A 198 -0.84 -17.86 -39.93
N GLN A 199 -0.99 -17.35 -41.16
CA GLN A 199 -0.02 -17.49 -42.24
C GLN A 199 1.07 -16.42 -42.20
N ASP A 200 0.92 -15.41 -41.35
CA ASP A 200 1.95 -14.37 -41.19
C ASP A 200 3.17 -14.94 -40.46
N PRO A 201 4.40 -14.73 -40.94
CA PRO A 201 5.62 -15.28 -40.34
C PRO A 201 5.85 -14.83 -38.90
N ASP A 202 5.36 -13.66 -38.51
CA ASP A 202 5.49 -13.12 -37.15
C ASP A 202 4.42 -13.67 -36.17
N TYR A 203 3.38 -14.35 -36.68
CA TYR A 203 2.28 -14.78 -35.84
C TYR A 203 2.69 -15.84 -34.81
N ALA A 204 3.63 -16.72 -35.19
CA ALA A 204 4.14 -17.75 -34.28
C ALA A 204 4.88 -17.11 -33.08
N GLU A 205 5.66 -16.07 -33.33
CA GLU A 205 6.32 -15.30 -32.27
C GLU A 205 5.31 -14.59 -31.38
N TRP A 206 4.34 -13.88 -31.96
CA TRP A 206 3.25 -13.25 -31.20
C TRP A 206 2.55 -14.24 -30.29
N LYS A 207 2.13 -15.37 -30.84
CA LYS A 207 1.37 -16.40 -30.13
C LYS A 207 2.17 -16.99 -28.97
N SER A 208 3.45 -17.29 -29.17
CA SER A 208 4.29 -17.94 -28.16
C SER A 208 4.79 -17.00 -27.07
N ASN A 209 5.10 -15.75 -27.41
CA ASN A 209 5.82 -14.86 -26.50
C ASN A 209 4.94 -13.77 -25.88
N TYR A 210 3.88 -13.33 -26.58
CA TYR A 210 3.22 -12.08 -26.21
C TYR A 210 1.69 -12.17 -26.10
N SER A 211 1.03 -13.14 -26.77
CA SER A 211 -0.44 -13.19 -26.87
C SER A 211 -1.15 -13.32 -25.51
N TYR A 212 -0.48 -13.82 -24.50
CA TYR A 212 -0.99 -13.96 -23.14
C TYR A 212 -0.69 -12.74 -22.25
N LEU A 213 0.11 -11.78 -22.75
CA LEU A 213 0.47 -10.57 -22.01
C LEU A 213 -0.61 -9.50 -22.14
N HIS A 214 -0.89 -8.83 -21.05
CA HIS A 214 -1.76 -7.64 -21.03
C HIS A 214 -0.99 -6.37 -21.36
N ALA A 215 0.24 -6.25 -20.84
CA ALA A 215 1.14 -5.16 -21.16
C ALA A 215 2.60 -5.57 -20.97
N VAL A 216 3.50 -4.80 -21.58
CA VAL A 216 4.95 -4.83 -21.36
C VAL A 216 5.38 -3.45 -20.89
N TYR A 217 6.23 -3.43 -19.88
CA TYR A 217 6.80 -2.22 -19.29
C TYR A 217 8.30 -2.26 -19.42
N LEU A 218 8.85 -1.24 -20.07
CA LEU A 218 10.29 -0.99 -20.05
C LEU A 218 10.67 -0.42 -18.68
N LEU A 219 11.65 -1.03 -18.04
CA LEU A 219 12.24 -0.54 -16.81
C LEU A 219 13.63 0.01 -17.06
N GLU A 220 13.89 1.17 -16.49
CA GLU A 220 15.20 1.83 -16.56
C GLU A 220 16.05 1.46 -15.33
N ASP A 221 17.36 1.59 -15.47
CA ASP A 221 18.29 1.40 -14.34
C ASP A 221 18.03 2.37 -13.19
N SER A 222 17.48 3.56 -13.49
CA SER A 222 17.06 4.57 -12.52
C SER A 222 16.00 4.06 -11.54
N GLU A 223 15.08 3.19 -11.97
CA GLU A 223 14.03 2.62 -11.09
C GLU A 223 14.63 1.63 -10.09
N MET A 224 15.60 0.82 -10.52
CA MET A 224 16.32 -0.08 -9.61
C MET A 224 17.19 0.68 -8.61
N GLN A 225 17.84 1.76 -9.04
CA GLN A 225 18.56 2.66 -8.14
C GLN A 225 17.60 3.37 -7.18
N GLY A 226 16.40 3.77 -7.66
CA GLY A 226 15.35 4.34 -6.82
C GLY A 226 14.92 3.38 -5.70
N ALA A 227 14.73 2.10 -6.00
CA ALA A 227 14.40 1.07 -5.00
C ALA A 227 15.50 0.94 -3.93
N GLU A 228 16.78 0.98 -4.33
CA GLU A 228 17.93 0.96 -3.41
C GLU A 228 17.97 2.22 -2.54
N ILE A 229 17.75 3.41 -3.11
CA ILE A 229 17.74 4.68 -2.36
C ILE A 229 16.65 4.65 -1.29
N VAL A 230 15.44 4.21 -1.63
CA VAL A 230 14.32 4.07 -0.67
C VAL A 230 14.68 3.08 0.44
N ALA A 231 15.25 1.94 0.09
CA ALA A 231 15.66 0.95 1.07
C ALA A 231 16.78 1.46 1.99
N ALA A 232 17.80 2.11 1.43
CA ALA A 232 18.90 2.69 2.18
C ALA A 232 18.41 3.76 3.18
N HIS A 233 17.53 4.66 2.73
CA HIS A 233 16.93 5.67 3.59
C HIS A 233 16.15 5.03 4.75
N PHE A 234 15.30 4.05 4.47
CA PHE A 234 14.55 3.36 5.52
C PHE A 234 15.46 2.68 6.54
N ILE A 235 16.50 1.97 6.08
CA ILE A 235 17.45 1.28 6.96
C ILE A 235 18.25 2.30 7.78
N ASP A 236 18.61 3.44 7.20
CA ASP A 236 19.29 4.51 7.91
C ASP A 236 18.41 5.08 9.04
N CYS A 237 17.14 5.34 8.79
CA CYS A 237 16.17 5.74 9.83
C CYS A 237 16.12 4.72 10.98
N VAL A 238 16.03 3.41 10.66
CA VAL A 238 16.05 2.34 11.68
C VAL A 238 17.34 2.39 12.51
N ASN A 239 18.48 2.53 11.85
CA ASN A 239 19.79 2.58 12.50
C ASN A 239 19.96 3.82 13.39
N GLN A 240 19.47 4.99 12.96
CA GLN A 240 19.47 6.21 13.76
C GLN A 240 18.61 6.07 15.01
N VAL A 241 17.40 5.53 14.89
CA VAL A 241 16.52 5.27 16.05
C VAL A 241 17.20 4.31 17.03
N ASN A 242 17.78 3.21 16.53
CA ASN A 242 18.49 2.24 17.36
C ASN A 242 19.71 2.87 18.04
N ALA A 243 20.42 3.77 17.36
CA ALA A 243 21.55 4.52 17.94
C ALA A 243 21.09 5.44 19.08
N TYR A 244 19.96 6.14 18.93
CA TYR A 244 19.38 6.95 20.01
C TYR A 244 18.94 6.10 21.21
N MET A 245 18.47 4.86 20.97
CA MET A 245 18.04 3.94 22.01
C MET A 245 19.20 3.25 22.73
N LYS A 246 20.39 3.23 22.11
CA LYS A 246 21.57 2.55 22.68
C LYS A 246 21.92 3.11 24.03
N ASP A 247 22.22 2.22 24.97
CA ASP A 247 22.63 2.52 26.34
C ASP A 247 21.57 3.31 27.17
N LYS A 248 20.34 3.42 26.68
CA LYS A 248 19.23 4.02 27.42
C LYS A 248 18.57 3.02 28.35
N THR A 249 18.27 3.47 29.57
CA THR A 249 17.51 2.71 30.56
C THR A 249 16.27 3.49 30.93
N PHE A 250 15.15 2.80 31.05
CA PHE A 250 13.85 3.41 31.34
C PHE A 250 13.27 2.76 32.59
N LYS A 251 12.61 3.54 33.42
CA LYS A 251 11.94 3.05 34.64
C LYS A 251 10.60 2.38 34.33
N THR A 252 9.96 2.81 33.26
CA THR A 252 8.66 2.30 32.83
C THR A 252 8.60 2.12 31.31
N GLU A 253 7.72 1.24 30.84
CA GLU A 253 7.44 1.08 29.42
C GLU A 253 6.87 2.38 28.79
N ALA A 254 6.11 3.15 29.56
CA ALA A 254 5.60 4.43 29.10
C ALA A 254 6.72 5.44 28.80
N GLU A 255 7.75 5.52 29.67
CA GLU A 255 8.93 6.36 29.44
C GLU A 255 9.71 5.88 28.18
N ARG A 256 9.88 4.56 28.03
CA ARG A 256 10.52 3.98 26.85
C ARG A 256 9.77 4.34 25.58
N LYS A 257 8.44 4.14 25.58
CA LYS A 257 7.58 4.43 24.42
C LYS A 257 7.60 5.92 24.06
N ALA A 258 7.54 6.81 25.06
CA ALA A 258 7.59 8.25 24.82
C ALA A 258 8.94 8.68 24.22
N PHE A 259 10.06 8.17 24.74
CA PHE A 259 11.38 8.45 24.19
C PHE A 259 11.54 7.91 22.76
N LEU A 260 11.12 6.67 22.53
CA LEU A 260 11.18 6.02 21.22
C LEU A 260 10.32 6.75 20.18
N THR A 261 9.12 7.23 20.57
CA THR A 261 8.25 8.07 19.74
C THR A 261 9.00 9.33 19.27
N ASN A 262 9.72 9.98 20.18
CA ASN A 262 10.53 11.15 19.85
C ASN A 262 11.67 10.81 18.89
N CYS A 263 12.35 9.67 19.09
CA CYS A 263 13.41 9.23 18.20
C CYS A 263 12.89 8.97 16.79
N VAL A 264 11.73 8.30 16.65
CA VAL A 264 11.08 8.05 15.35
C VAL A 264 10.74 9.39 14.68
N TYR A 265 10.14 10.33 15.42
CA TYR A 265 9.80 11.64 14.88
C TYR A 265 11.02 12.42 14.36
N GLN A 266 12.16 12.31 15.05
CA GLN A 266 13.39 13.03 14.67
C GLN A 266 14.07 12.54 13.39
N VAL A 267 13.82 11.30 12.99
CA VAL A 267 14.43 10.70 11.79
C VAL A 267 13.55 10.76 10.56
N LEU A 268 12.26 11.14 10.71
CA LEU A 268 11.31 11.23 9.59
C LEU A 268 11.52 12.52 8.79
N ASP A 269 11.63 12.37 7.48
CA ASP A 269 11.51 13.48 6.54
C ASP A 269 10.02 13.76 6.22
N PRO A 270 9.65 14.98 5.84
CA PRO A 270 8.30 15.29 5.39
C PRO A 270 7.80 14.38 4.26
N SER A 271 8.69 13.92 3.38
CA SER A 271 8.39 12.99 2.28
C SER A 271 8.03 11.58 2.74
N ASP A 272 8.41 11.20 3.97
CA ASP A 272 8.06 9.90 4.55
C ASP A 272 6.61 9.85 5.03
N ILE A 273 5.98 11.02 5.17
CA ILE A 273 4.64 11.17 5.71
C ILE A 273 3.64 11.21 4.56
N ASP A 274 3.06 10.06 4.28
CA ASP A 274 2.03 9.94 3.23
C ASP A 274 0.66 10.38 3.74
N GLY A 275 -0.05 11.15 2.90
CA GLY A 275 -1.43 11.53 3.12
C GLY A 275 -2.46 10.48 2.68
N SER A 276 -2.02 9.41 2.00
CA SER A 276 -2.83 8.38 1.35
C SER A 276 -3.93 8.94 0.42
N ALA A 277 -3.82 8.69 -0.85
CA ALA A 277 -4.78 9.12 -1.87
C ALA A 277 -6.03 8.23 -1.98
N ASP A 278 -6.15 7.18 -1.18
CA ASP A 278 -7.28 6.24 -1.23
C ASP A 278 -8.31 6.58 -0.15
N ASP A 279 -9.60 6.31 -0.42
CA ASP A 279 -10.77 6.56 0.47
C ASP A 279 -10.72 5.83 1.83
N SER A 280 -9.71 5.03 2.07
CA SER A 280 -9.46 4.35 3.35
C SER A 280 -8.62 5.23 4.28
N ALA A 281 -8.78 5.06 5.59
CA ALA A 281 -7.92 5.71 6.58
C ALA A 281 -6.44 5.51 6.23
N SER A 282 -5.67 6.60 6.19
CA SER A 282 -4.24 6.55 5.93
C SER A 282 -3.52 5.71 6.98
N PRO A 283 -2.74 4.69 6.61
CA PRO A 283 -1.93 3.92 7.57
C PRO A 283 -1.01 4.81 8.41
N THR A 284 -0.46 5.87 7.81
CA THR A 284 0.33 6.88 8.51
C THR A 284 -0.49 7.60 9.56
N ALA A 285 -1.70 8.08 9.21
CA ALA A 285 -2.56 8.79 10.15
C ALA A 285 -2.97 7.93 11.35
N ASP A 286 -3.26 6.66 11.13
CA ASP A 286 -3.62 5.74 12.21
C ASP A 286 -2.41 5.40 13.10
N THR A 287 -1.24 5.23 12.52
CA THR A 287 0.02 5.04 13.26
C THR A 287 0.35 6.29 14.10
N LEU A 288 0.23 7.49 13.55
CA LEU A 288 0.46 8.74 14.29
C LEU A 288 -0.56 8.91 15.42
N LYS A 289 -1.82 8.53 15.23
CA LYS A 289 -2.81 8.50 16.31
C LYS A 289 -2.42 7.54 17.44
N GLU A 290 -1.87 6.39 17.10
CA GLU A 290 -1.40 5.41 18.08
C GLU A 290 -0.15 5.90 18.82
N MET A 291 0.83 6.44 18.09
CA MET A 291 2.05 7.00 18.68
C MET A 291 1.76 8.14 19.63
N PHE A 292 0.79 9.01 19.32
CA PHE A 292 0.41 10.20 20.07
C PHE A 292 -0.98 10.09 20.71
N ALA A 293 -1.38 8.89 21.13
CA ALA A 293 -2.71 8.63 21.71
C ALA A 293 -3.01 9.45 22.98
N GLN A 294 -1.96 9.80 23.75
CA GLN A 294 -2.09 10.55 24.99
C GLN A 294 -1.50 11.95 24.84
N ALA A 295 -2.18 12.94 25.41
CA ALA A 295 -1.67 14.30 25.51
C ALA A 295 -1.40 14.64 26.98
N VAL A 296 -0.37 15.43 27.21
CA VAL A 296 -0.21 16.06 28.53
C VAL A 296 -1.30 17.11 28.67
N LYS A 297 -2.13 16.96 29.69
CA LYS A 297 -3.27 17.86 29.92
C LYS A 297 -2.78 19.30 30.06
N ASP A 298 -3.48 20.22 29.43
CA ASP A 298 -3.19 21.66 29.45
C ASP A 298 -1.82 22.08 28.87
N SER A 299 -1.12 21.17 28.16
CA SER A 299 0.12 21.53 27.46
C SER A 299 -0.19 22.32 26.18
N VAL A 300 0.59 23.37 25.93
CA VAL A 300 0.53 24.20 24.73
C VAL A 300 1.93 24.29 24.12
N LEU A 301 2.03 23.99 22.83
CA LEU A 301 3.23 24.27 22.05
C LEU A 301 3.03 25.60 21.34
N GLU A 302 3.77 26.63 21.75
CA GLU A 302 3.82 27.91 21.03
C GLU A 302 5.03 27.91 20.10
N VAL A 303 4.76 28.02 18.79
CA VAL A 303 5.80 28.15 17.77
C VAL A 303 6.14 29.64 17.62
N SER A 304 7.39 30.01 17.87
CA SER A 304 7.84 31.37 17.68
C SER A 304 7.72 31.80 16.21
N PRO A 305 7.32 33.05 15.92
CA PRO A 305 7.35 33.59 14.56
C PRO A 305 8.72 33.49 13.88
N ASP A 306 9.78 33.48 14.67
CA ASP A 306 11.18 33.39 14.19
C ASP A 306 11.68 31.93 14.10
N ALA A 307 10.85 30.95 14.45
CA ALA A 307 11.22 29.54 14.31
C ALA A 307 11.39 29.17 12.82
N PRO A 308 12.41 28.37 12.48
CA PRO A 308 12.70 28.02 11.08
C PRO A 308 11.52 27.41 10.32
N ASP A 309 10.70 26.63 11.01
CA ASP A 309 9.53 25.91 10.50
C ASP A 309 8.22 26.71 10.58
N CYS A 310 8.20 27.86 11.27
CA CYS A 310 6.96 28.64 11.48
C CYS A 310 6.29 29.05 10.17
N LYS A 311 7.08 29.46 9.18
CA LYS A 311 6.57 29.85 7.86
C LYS A 311 5.97 28.64 7.14
N GLU A 312 6.68 27.53 7.10
CA GLU A 312 6.23 26.29 6.47
C GLU A 312 4.92 25.79 7.08
N LEU A 313 4.85 25.70 8.40
CA LEU A 313 3.63 25.32 9.12
C LEU A 313 2.44 26.25 8.81
N THR A 314 2.71 27.55 8.69
CA THR A 314 1.68 28.54 8.35
C THR A 314 1.18 28.36 6.92
N ASP A 315 2.10 28.13 5.97
CA ASP A 315 1.77 27.90 4.56
C ASP A 315 0.95 26.59 4.40
N MET A 316 1.35 25.52 5.08
CA MET A 316 0.59 24.26 5.12
C MET A 316 -0.83 24.42 5.69
N LEU A 317 -1.02 25.24 6.74
CA LEU A 317 -2.34 25.53 7.28
C LEU A 317 -3.19 26.36 6.31
N ALA A 318 -2.61 27.27 5.55
CA ALA A 318 -3.27 28.03 4.53
C ALA A 318 -3.69 27.13 3.37
N GLU A 319 -2.82 26.29 2.87
CA GLU A 319 -3.11 25.31 1.83
C GLU A 319 -4.21 24.35 2.28
N ARG A 320 -4.11 23.78 3.47
CA ARG A 320 -5.17 22.90 4.04
C ARG A 320 -6.53 23.61 4.06
N LYS A 321 -6.58 24.88 4.43
CA LYS A 321 -7.82 25.68 4.44
C LYS A 321 -8.41 25.82 3.04
N GLU A 322 -7.57 26.11 2.06
CA GLU A 322 -7.98 26.24 0.66
C GLU A 322 -8.51 24.91 0.12
N LYS A 323 -7.76 23.82 0.29
CA LYS A 323 -8.19 22.47 -0.16
C LYS A 323 -9.49 22.05 0.51
N SER A 324 -9.66 22.34 1.80
CA SER A 324 -10.92 22.05 2.51
C SER A 324 -12.12 22.83 1.96
N ALA A 325 -11.89 24.06 1.48
CA ALA A 325 -12.94 24.84 0.84
C ALA A 325 -13.30 24.27 -0.54
N GLN A 326 -12.31 23.88 -1.35
CA GLN A 326 -12.51 23.22 -2.65
C GLN A 326 -13.29 21.90 -2.50
N ILE A 327 -12.96 21.07 -1.50
CA ILE A 327 -13.68 19.82 -1.21
C ILE A 327 -15.17 20.13 -0.94
N LYS A 328 -15.49 21.10 -0.08
CA LYS A 328 -16.87 21.48 0.22
C LYS A 328 -17.64 21.95 -1.01
N GLU A 329 -16.99 22.70 -1.89
CA GLU A 329 -17.62 23.17 -3.14
C GLU A 329 -17.92 21.99 -4.07
N LEU A 330 -16.96 21.04 -4.21
CA LEU A 330 -17.15 19.84 -5.01
C LEU A 330 -18.24 18.92 -4.42
N GLU A 331 -18.29 18.72 -3.11
CA GLU A 331 -19.33 17.98 -2.41
C GLU A 331 -20.72 18.61 -2.65
N ALA A 332 -20.83 19.93 -2.50
CA ALA A 332 -22.08 20.65 -2.78
C ALA A 332 -22.52 20.49 -4.25
N ARG A 333 -21.55 20.48 -5.19
CA ARG A 333 -21.85 20.25 -6.60
C ARG A 333 -22.32 18.82 -6.87
N VAL A 334 -21.71 17.84 -6.26
CA VAL A 334 -22.13 16.43 -6.33
C VAL A 334 -23.54 16.27 -5.76
N ASP A 335 -23.83 16.90 -4.62
CA ASP A 335 -25.16 16.87 -4.00
C ASP A 335 -26.23 17.53 -4.88
N GLU A 336 -25.91 18.66 -5.52
CA GLU A 336 -26.79 19.28 -6.49
C GLU A 336 -27.11 18.31 -7.66
N ILE A 337 -26.11 17.69 -8.23
CA ILE A 337 -26.29 16.69 -9.31
C ILE A 337 -27.15 15.53 -8.82
N ASN A 338 -26.85 14.97 -7.64
CA ASN A 338 -27.62 13.89 -7.05
C ASN A 338 -29.10 14.28 -6.84
N ASN A 339 -29.35 15.49 -6.38
CA ASN A 339 -30.72 16.00 -6.18
C ASN A 339 -31.48 16.16 -7.51
N ARG A 340 -30.79 16.60 -8.56
CA ARG A 340 -31.39 16.66 -9.91
C ARG A 340 -31.72 15.27 -10.46
N LEU A 341 -30.84 14.29 -10.22
CA LEU A 341 -31.07 12.88 -10.59
C LEU A 341 -32.24 12.29 -9.79
N ARG A 342 -32.35 12.55 -8.48
CA ARG A 342 -33.50 12.14 -7.64
C ARG A 342 -34.80 12.71 -8.16
N LEU A 343 -34.84 14.00 -8.48
CA LEU A 343 -36.00 14.66 -9.06
C LEU A 343 -36.41 14.05 -10.41
N ARG A 344 -35.44 13.58 -11.20
CA ARG A 344 -35.72 12.97 -12.51
C ARG A 344 -36.19 11.52 -12.39
N ILE A 345 -35.66 10.76 -11.46
CA ILE A 345 -36.01 9.36 -11.28
C ILE A 345 -37.38 9.19 -10.57
N GLN A 346 -37.71 10.14 -9.70
CA GLN A 346 -38.98 10.14 -8.93
C GLN A 346 -39.22 8.79 -8.21
N ASP A 347 -40.41 8.20 -8.46
CA ASP A 347 -40.83 6.92 -7.88
C ASP A 347 -40.30 5.70 -8.65
N THR A 348 -39.48 5.91 -9.68
CA THR A 348 -38.89 4.83 -10.46
C THR A 348 -37.62 4.29 -9.78
N GLU A 349 -37.49 2.99 -9.66
CA GLU A 349 -36.32 2.37 -9.01
C GLU A 349 -35.02 2.50 -9.84
N THR A 350 -35.14 2.52 -11.17
CA THR A 350 -33.97 2.52 -12.07
C THR A 350 -34.22 3.39 -13.30
N MET A 351 -33.28 4.27 -13.60
CA MET A 351 -33.22 5.07 -14.83
C MET A 351 -32.01 4.63 -15.66
N LEU A 352 -32.23 4.36 -16.94
CA LEU A 352 -31.16 4.01 -17.88
C LEU A 352 -30.90 5.17 -18.82
N LEU A 353 -29.64 5.50 -19.00
CA LEU A 353 -29.13 6.49 -19.93
C LEU A 353 -28.00 5.84 -20.77
N PRO A 354 -27.67 6.37 -21.96
CA PRO A 354 -26.53 5.87 -22.72
C PRO A 354 -25.25 5.83 -21.87
N GLY A 355 -24.72 4.63 -21.61
CA GLY A 355 -23.52 4.43 -20.79
C GLY A 355 -23.72 4.49 -19.27
N TRP A 356 -24.93 4.79 -18.76
CA TRP A 356 -25.18 4.98 -17.32
C TRP A 356 -26.44 4.26 -16.84
N LYS A 357 -26.35 3.73 -15.62
CA LYS A 357 -27.50 3.21 -14.88
C LYS A 357 -27.58 3.92 -13.53
N VAL A 358 -28.65 4.66 -13.29
CA VAL A 358 -28.92 5.32 -12.02
C VAL A 358 -30.00 4.52 -11.28
N THR A 359 -29.72 4.18 -10.01
CA THR A 359 -30.63 3.38 -9.19
C THR A 359 -30.92 4.13 -7.88
N LEU A 360 -32.21 4.22 -7.54
CA LEU A 360 -32.70 4.80 -6.30
C LEU A 360 -33.65 3.77 -5.66
N LYS A 361 -33.08 2.90 -4.83
CA LYS A 361 -33.82 1.82 -4.16
C LYS A 361 -34.17 2.19 -2.73
N GLU A 362 -35.32 1.76 -2.30
CA GLU A 362 -35.67 1.75 -0.89
C GLU A 362 -34.73 0.80 -0.15
N GLN A 363 -34.18 1.23 0.96
CA GLN A 363 -33.37 0.42 1.85
C GLN A 363 -33.96 0.47 3.25
N ASP A 364 -34.02 -0.67 3.90
CA ASP A 364 -34.41 -0.72 5.31
C ASP A 364 -33.48 0.17 6.15
N GLY A 365 -34.06 0.96 7.00
CA GLY A 365 -33.34 1.80 7.95
C GLY A 365 -32.41 0.95 8.83
N LYS A 366 -31.15 1.39 8.99
CA LYS A 366 -30.20 0.69 9.86
C LYS A 366 -30.74 0.70 11.30
N ARG A 367 -30.95 -0.49 11.86
CA ARG A 367 -31.27 -0.62 13.29
C ARG A 367 -30.02 -0.33 14.09
N SER A 368 -30.09 0.64 14.98
CA SER A 368 -29.02 0.99 15.91
C SER A 368 -29.60 1.18 17.31
N CYS A 369 -28.81 0.83 18.30
CA CYS A 369 -29.13 1.07 19.71
C CYS A 369 -27.93 1.81 20.31
N SER A 370 -28.17 2.83 21.14
CA SER A 370 -27.07 3.49 21.84
C SER A 370 -26.54 2.60 22.97
N VAL A 371 -25.25 2.74 23.29
CA VAL A 371 -24.60 2.02 24.39
C VAL A 371 -25.38 2.25 25.69
N ASP A 372 -25.74 3.51 25.99
CA ASP A 372 -26.51 3.87 27.18
C ASP A 372 -27.86 3.15 27.24
N THR A 373 -28.53 2.97 26.11
CA THR A 373 -29.81 2.25 26.05
C THR A 373 -29.64 0.77 26.40
N VAL A 374 -28.55 0.15 25.91
CA VAL A 374 -28.22 -1.25 26.24
C VAL A 374 -27.89 -1.39 27.71
N GLU A 375 -27.02 -0.55 28.24
CA GLU A 375 -26.62 -0.57 29.67
C GLU A 375 -27.82 -0.35 30.59
N ASN A 376 -28.66 0.65 30.31
CA ASN A 376 -29.87 0.94 31.06
C ASN A 376 -30.87 -0.22 31.03
N TYR A 377 -31.03 -0.91 29.89
CA TYR A 377 -31.88 -2.07 29.77
C TYR A 377 -31.40 -3.20 30.69
N PHE A 378 -30.12 -3.58 30.65
CA PHE A 378 -29.55 -4.64 31.46
C PHE A 378 -29.60 -4.28 32.95
N THR A 379 -29.28 -3.04 33.31
CA THR A 379 -29.36 -2.53 34.69
C THR A 379 -30.79 -2.58 35.19
N SER A 380 -31.78 -2.16 34.39
CA SER A 380 -33.20 -2.17 34.80
C SER A 380 -33.76 -3.58 35.02
N LYS A 381 -33.15 -4.58 34.39
CA LYS A 381 -33.52 -5.99 34.57
C LYS A 381 -32.72 -6.70 35.66
N GLY A 382 -31.74 -6.05 36.27
CA GLY A 382 -30.85 -6.68 37.26
C GLY A 382 -29.96 -7.76 36.64
N ILE A 383 -29.69 -7.71 35.35
CA ILE A 383 -28.90 -8.69 34.61
C ILE A 383 -27.52 -8.07 34.33
N ALA A 384 -26.46 -8.82 34.61
CA ALA A 384 -25.11 -8.37 34.24
C ALA A 384 -24.96 -8.31 32.72
N LEU A 385 -24.32 -7.25 32.23
CA LEU A 385 -24.00 -7.08 30.80
C LEU A 385 -23.02 -8.19 30.38
N PRO A 386 -23.30 -8.97 29.31
CA PRO A 386 -22.38 -9.99 28.84
C PRO A 386 -21.02 -9.39 28.45
N GLU A 387 -19.94 -10.08 28.83
CA GLU A 387 -18.58 -9.67 28.50
C GLU A 387 -18.40 -9.55 26.95
N GLY A 388 -17.79 -8.45 26.50
CA GLY A 388 -17.56 -8.19 25.06
C GLY A 388 -18.76 -7.68 24.27
N MET A 389 -19.95 -7.50 24.89
CA MET A 389 -21.12 -6.95 24.23
C MET A 389 -20.93 -5.46 23.86
N ILE A 390 -20.23 -4.72 24.69
CA ILE A 390 -19.80 -3.34 24.40
C ILE A 390 -18.28 -3.34 24.32
N LYS A 391 -17.76 -2.89 23.18
CA LYS A 391 -16.32 -2.69 22.99
C LYS A 391 -16.02 -1.21 23.06
N GLN A 392 -15.23 -0.82 24.04
CA GLN A 392 -14.69 0.52 24.11
C GLN A 392 -13.45 0.59 23.22
N GLY A 393 -13.47 1.52 22.26
CA GLY A 393 -12.29 1.80 21.45
C GLY A 393 -11.18 2.45 22.28
N ASN A 394 -9.95 2.31 21.84
CA ASN A 394 -8.82 3.00 22.46
C ASN A 394 -9.01 4.51 22.35
N PRO A 395 -8.62 5.29 23.38
CA PRO A 395 -8.64 6.74 23.29
C PRO A 395 -7.72 7.22 22.16
N TYR A 396 -8.17 8.23 21.41
CA TYR A 396 -7.39 8.84 20.33
C TYR A 396 -7.53 10.35 20.33
N ARG A 397 -6.53 11.04 19.79
CA ARG A 397 -6.51 12.50 19.66
C ARG A 397 -7.15 12.91 18.33
N VAL A 398 -7.96 13.97 18.37
CA VAL A 398 -8.59 14.55 17.17
C VAL A 398 -7.87 15.85 16.81
N LEU A 399 -7.31 15.92 15.60
CA LEU A 399 -6.75 17.15 15.06
C LEU A 399 -7.90 18.13 14.74
N ARG A 400 -7.88 19.29 15.39
CA ARG A 400 -8.81 20.39 15.10
C ARG A 400 -8.01 21.63 14.72
N VAL A 401 -8.27 22.17 13.55
CA VAL A 401 -7.67 23.42 13.07
C VAL A 401 -8.73 24.52 13.07
N ALA A 402 -8.48 25.57 13.82
CA ALA A 402 -9.37 26.73 13.89
C ALA A 402 -8.52 28.01 13.91
N ALA A 403 -9.05 29.09 13.32
CA ALA A 403 -8.41 30.40 13.42
C ALA A 403 -8.35 30.83 14.90
N ALA A 404 -7.21 31.37 15.32
CA ALA A 404 -7.08 31.95 16.64
C ALA A 404 -8.02 33.16 16.78
N LYS A 405 -8.73 33.23 17.90
CA LYS A 405 -9.54 34.43 18.19
C LYS A 405 -8.58 35.56 18.56
N GLU A 406 -8.68 36.69 17.88
CA GLU A 406 -7.97 37.90 18.30
C GLU A 406 -8.31 38.22 19.76
N LYS A 407 -7.28 38.35 20.61
CA LYS A 407 -7.43 38.82 21.98
C LYS A 407 -7.94 40.26 21.91
N LYS A 408 -9.22 40.49 22.26
CA LYS A 408 -9.71 41.87 22.44
C LYS A 408 -8.80 42.54 23.47
N PRO A 409 -8.31 43.75 23.20
CA PRO A 409 -7.49 44.46 24.15
C PRO A 409 -8.26 44.60 25.49
N SER A 410 -7.63 44.19 26.57
CA SER A 410 -8.19 44.35 27.91
C SER A 410 -8.44 45.84 28.14
N LYS A 411 -9.70 46.25 28.36
CA LYS A 411 -10.01 47.63 28.82
C LYS A 411 -9.26 47.80 30.12
N SER A 412 -8.22 48.60 30.12
CA SER A 412 -7.58 49.08 31.34
C SER A 412 -8.64 49.76 32.17
N LYS A 413 -8.93 49.25 33.36
CA LYS A 413 -9.70 49.99 34.35
C LYS A 413 -8.82 51.19 34.71
N ALA A 414 -9.21 52.34 34.17
CA ALA A 414 -8.74 53.59 34.73
C ALA A 414 -9.31 53.73 36.17
N ALA A 415 -8.40 53.89 37.12
CA ALA A 415 -8.70 54.21 38.49
C ALA A 415 -9.22 55.63 38.59
#